data_dd30b7d65c82d2a08a74c62bc6286376
#
_entry.id   dd30b7d65c82d2a08a74c62bc6286376
#
_cell.length_a   1.000
_cell.length_b   1.000
_cell.length_c   1.000
_cell.angle_alpha   90.00
_cell.angle_beta   90.00
_cell.angle_gamma   90.00
#
_symmetry.space_group_name_H-M   'P 1'
#
loop_
_entity.id
_entity.type
_entity.pdbx_description
1 polymer ?
#
loop_
_entity_poly.entity_id
_entity_poly.type
_entity_poly.pdbx_seq_one_letter_code
_entity_poly.pdbx_strand_id
1 'polypeptide(L)'
;IDNRDIDPSMTPELLQFYAACYTDDPKNPLCSPLFGDLTGLPPSLLFVGGDEVMLDDTRMLHKKLLDSGCKSQIVIAPERWHAYVLYYLNENMSDFDTIGRFMTRVLSPVRKLRWMRLDNAAKIYPAAKRRNWTNYFRLSATLTEAVDLNVLRAAMDVTVRRFPSIAVRLRRGVFWYYLEEITKAPAIEEDKSYPLVHVPFDDVRKCAFRVLVYGSRIAVEFFHAVTDGTGGLIFLKTLVAEYLCQKYK
;
A
#
# COMPACT_ATOMS: atom_id res chain seq x y z
N ILE A 1 -26.83 -3.09 -27.85
CA ILE A 1 -26.11 -2.65 -29.05
C ILE A 1 -25.94 -3.88 -29.95
N ASP A 2 -26.30 -3.76 -31.21
CA ASP A 2 -26.20 -4.87 -32.13
C ASP A 2 -24.87 -4.81 -32.90
N ASN A 3 -23.88 -5.58 -32.43
CA ASN A 3 -22.55 -5.64 -33.02
C ASN A 3 -22.35 -6.86 -33.92
N ARG A 4 -23.45 -7.51 -34.36
CA ARG A 4 -23.39 -8.76 -35.14
C ARG A 4 -22.56 -8.66 -36.43
N ASP A 5 -22.64 -7.52 -37.09
CA ASP A 5 -21.99 -7.27 -38.37
C ASP A 5 -20.68 -6.49 -38.25
N ILE A 6 -20.28 -6.12 -36.99
CA ILE A 6 -19.13 -5.24 -36.75
C ILE A 6 -17.96 -6.03 -36.18
N ASP A 7 -18.22 -7.05 -35.34
CA ASP A 7 -17.15 -7.85 -34.72
C ASP A 7 -16.45 -8.73 -35.79
N PRO A 8 -15.18 -8.49 -36.11
CA PRO A 8 -14.48 -9.23 -37.14
C PRO A 8 -14.06 -10.65 -36.72
N SER A 9 -14.18 -10.97 -35.44
CA SER A 9 -13.62 -12.20 -34.87
C SER A 9 -14.67 -13.20 -34.40
N MET A 10 -15.86 -12.74 -34.02
CA MET A 10 -16.93 -13.56 -33.47
C MET A 10 -18.28 -13.20 -34.10
N THR A 11 -19.01 -14.24 -34.57
CA THR A 11 -20.38 -14.06 -35.04
C THR A 11 -21.38 -14.77 -34.11
N PRO A 12 -22.66 -14.36 -34.10
CA PRO A 12 -23.69 -15.06 -33.34
C PRO A 12 -23.82 -16.54 -33.67
N GLU A 13 -23.67 -16.89 -34.95
CA GLU A 13 -23.74 -18.27 -35.44
C GLU A 13 -22.60 -19.11 -34.87
N LEU A 14 -21.39 -18.55 -34.85
CA LEU A 14 -20.21 -19.20 -34.27
C LEU A 14 -20.37 -19.41 -32.78
N LEU A 15 -20.87 -18.41 -32.05
CA LEU A 15 -21.17 -18.51 -30.61
C LEU A 15 -22.23 -19.57 -30.32
N GLN A 16 -23.31 -19.63 -31.13
CA GLN A 16 -24.34 -20.65 -30.99
C GLN A 16 -23.78 -22.05 -31.25
N PHE A 17 -22.92 -22.18 -32.26
CA PHE A 17 -22.24 -23.45 -32.55
C PHE A 17 -21.37 -23.90 -31.35
N TYR A 18 -20.56 -23.03 -30.81
CA TYR A 18 -19.74 -23.36 -29.63
C TYR A 18 -20.60 -23.71 -28.42
N ALA A 19 -21.66 -22.97 -28.16
CA ALA A 19 -22.58 -23.26 -27.07
C ALA A 19 -23.22 -24.64 -27.22
N ALA A 20 -23.69 -24.99 -28.42
CA ALA A 20 -24.28 -26.30 -28.73
C ALA A 20 -23.27 -27.46 -28.62
N CYS A 21 -21.99 -27.21 -28.92
CA CYS A 21 -20.93 -28.20 -28.67
C CYS A 21 -20.62 -28.42 -27.19
N TYR A 22 -20.93 -27.45 -26.35
CA TYR A 22 -20.55 -27.47 -24.94
C TYR A 22 -21.67 -27.95 -24.01
N THR A 23 -22.93 -27.63 -24.31
CA THR A 23 -24.08 -27.95 -23.44
C THR A 23 -25.39 -27.94 -24.22
N ASP A 24 -26.32 -28.83 -23.82
CA ASP A 24 -27.71 -28.83 -24.25
C ASP A 24 -28.58 -27.85 -23.43
N ASP A 25 -28.05 -27.37 -22.28
CA ASP A 25 -28.71 -26.38 -21.43
C ASP A 25 -27.83 -25.11 -21.28
N PRO A 26 -27.98 -24.12 -22.17
CA PRO A 26 -27.20 -22.91 -22.16
C PRO A 26 -27.45 -22.00 -20.96
N LYS A 27 -28.46 -22.27 -20.14
CA LYS A 27 -28.75 -21.55 -18.88
C LYS A 27 -28.22 -22.26 -17.64
N ASN A 28 -27.60 -23.40 -17.80
CA ASN A 28 -26.97 -24.10 -16.70
C ASN A 28 -25.89 -23.20 -16.05
N PRO A 29 -25.96 -22.93 -14.73
CA PRO A 29 -25.00 -22.06 -14.04
C PRO A 29 -23.54 -22.50 -14.18
N LEU A 30 -23.28 -23.79 -14.33
CA LEU A 30 -21.93 -24.33 -14.52
C LEU A 30 -21.36 -24.04 -15.92
N CYS A 31 -22.23 -23.81 -16.89
CA CYS A 31 -21.85 -23.50 -18.27
C CYS A 31 -21.91 -21.99 -18.55
N SER A 32 -22.88 -21.34 -17.94
CA SER A 32 -23.12 -19.89 -18.10
C SER A 32 -23.19 -19.21 -16.73
N PRO A 33 -22.05 -18.71 -16.23
CA PRO A 33 -21.97 -18.09 -14.88
C PRO A 33 -22.96 -16.94 -14.66
N LEU A 34 -23.41 -16.31 -15.73
CA LEU A 34 -24.44 -15.27 -15.66
C LEU A 34 -25.73 -15.75 -14.99
N PHE A 35 -26.06 -17.05 -15.03
CA PHE A 35 -27.25 -17.64 -14.37
C PHE A 35 -26.95 -18.19 -12.98
N GLY A 36 -25.67 -18.22 -12.55
CA GLY A 36 -25.24 -18.73 -11.27
C GLY A 36 -25.36 -17.71 -10.11
N ASP A 37 -25.10 -18.18 -8.90
CA ASP A 37 -24.87 -17.31 -7.74
C ASP A 37 -23.42 -16.81 -7.77
N LEU A 38 -23.22 -15.50 -7.81
CA LEU A 38 -21.92 -14.85 -7.87
C LEU A 38 -21.49 -14.31 -6.50
N THR A 39 -22.24 -14.58 -5.43
CA THR A 39 -21.95 -14.10 -4.08
C THR A 39 -20.57 -14.59 -3.61
N GLY A 40 -19.76 -13.68 -3.07
CA GLY A 40 -18.46 -14.02 -2.50
C GLY A 40 -17.32 -14.20 -3.53
N LEU A 41 -17.57 -13.96 -4.81
CA LEU A 41 -16.49 -13.96 -5.78
C LEU A 41 -15.47 -12.84 -5.51
N PRO A 42 -14.19 -13.06 -5.83
CA PRO A 42 -13.13 -12.07 -5.63
C PRO A 42 -13.37 -10.83 -6.51
N PRO A 43 -12.68 -9.71 -6.19
CA PRO A 43 -12.71 -8.53 -7.06
C PRO A 43 -12.37 -8.89 -8.50
N SER A 44 -13.19 -8.42 -9.44
CA SER A 44 -13.09 -8.74 -10.86
C SER A 44 -12.83 -7.50 -11.70
N LEU A 45 -11.98 -7.64 -12.72
CA LEU A 45 -11.72 -6.62 -13.74
C LEU A 45 -12.04 -7.23 -15.10
N LEU A 46 -13.02 -6.65 -15.78
CA LEU A 46 -13.55 -7.11 -17.05
C LEU A 46 -13.10 -6.17 -18.17
N PHE A 47 -12.62 -6.73 -19.26
CA PHE A 47 -12.32 -5.99 -20.48
C PHE A 47 -13.24 -6.48 -21.60
N VAL A 48 -13.74 -5.54 -22.38
CA VAL A 48 -14.60 -5.85 -23.54
C VAL A 48 -14.43 -4.81 -24.63
N GLY A 49 -14.40 -5.24 -25.86
CA GLY A 49 -14.41 -4.35 -27.03
C GLY A 49 -15.76 -3.65 -27.22
N GLY A 50 -15.73 -2.40 -27.66
CA GLY A 50 -16.95 -1.64 -27.97
C GLY A 50 -17.71 -2.23 -29.18
N ASP A 51 -16.99 -2.85 -30.09
CA ASP A 51 -17.53 -3.49 -31.32
C ASP A 51 -17.69 -5.00 -31.13
N GLU A 52 -17.45 -5.52 -29.94
CA GLU A 52 -17.53 -6.95 -29.64
C GLU A 52 -18.99 -7.40 -29.51
N VAL A 53 -19.30 -8.56 -30.12
CA VAL A 53 -20.65 -9.17 -30.06
C VAL A 53 -21.06 -9.51 -28.62
N MET A 54 -20.10 -9.80 -27.72
CA MET A 54 -20.33 -10.13 -26.31
C MET A 54 -20.35 -8.90 -25.38
N LEU A 55 -20.44 -7.69 -25.91
CA LEU A 55 -20.43 -6.45 -25.12
C LEU A 55 -21.55 -6.43 -24.05
N ASP A 56 -22.76 -6.77 -24.44
CA ASP A 56 -23.89 -6.73 -23.51
C ASP A 56 -23.85 -7.87 -22.49
N ASP A 57 -23.33 -9.04 -22.85
CA ASP A 57 -23.10 -10.14 -21.89
C ASP A 57 -22.11 -9.71 -20.80
N THR A 58 -21.03 -9.03 -21.18
CA THR A 58 -20.04 -8.52 -20.23
C THR A 58 -20.63 -7.42 -19.34
N ARG A 59 -21.47 -6.54 -19.87
CA ARG A 59 -22.21 -5.53 -19.08
C ARG A 59 -23.17 -6.18 -18.08
N MET A 60 -23.91 -7.22 -18.53
CA MET A 60 -24.82 -7.96 -17.64
C MET A 60 -24.05 -8.67 -16.53
N LEU A 61 -22.93 -9.30 -16.84
CA LEU A 61 -22.05 -9.93 -15.85
C LEU A 61 -21.52 -8.92 -14.84
N HIS A 62 -21.04 -7.77 -15.31
CA HIS A 62 -20.58 -6.69 -14.44
C HIS A 62 -21.66 -6.23 -13.47
N LYS A 63 -22.87 -5.96 -14.00
CA LYS A 63 -24.01 -5.57 -13.19
C LYS A 63 -24.37 -6.64 -12.15
N LYS A 64 -24.45 -7.91 -12.57
CA LYS A 64 -24.78 -9.02 -11.67
C LYS A 64 -23.74 -9.20 -10.56
N LEU A 65 -22.45 -9.03 -10.84
CA LEU A 65 -21.39 -9.05 -9.83
C LEU A 65 -21.61 -7.95 -8.77
N LEU A 66 -21.94 -6.73 -9.20
CA LEU A 66 -22.24 -5.63 -8.28
C LEU A 66 -23.50 -5.91 -7.45
N ASP A 67 -24.56 -6.38 -8.08
CA ASP A 67 -25.83 -6.73 -7.42
C ASP A 67 -25.65 -7.88 -6.40
N SER A 68 -24.68 -8.77 -6.63
CA SER A 68 -24.26 -9.84 -5.71
C SER A 68 -23.31 -9.38 -4.60
N GLY A 69 -23.05 -8.07 -4.47
CA GLY A 69 -22.14 -7.51 -3.46
C GLY A 69 -20.65 -7.68 -3.77
N CYS A 70 -20.29 -8.14 -4.96
CA CYS A 70 -18.91 -8.30 -5.39
C CYS A 70 -18.34 -6.99 -5.92
N LYS A 71 -17.02 -6.82 -5.79
CA LYS A 71 -16.31 -5.68 -6.40
C LYS A 71 -16.03 -6.00 -7.87
N SER A 72 -16.59 -5.22 -8.77
CA SER A 72 -16.37 -5.38 -10.20
C SER A 72 -16.01 -4.05 -10.86
N GLN A 73 -15.12 -4.10 -11.84
CA GLN A 73 -14.75 -2.99 -12.72
C GLN A 73 -14.87 -3.48 -14.15
N ILE A 74 -15.33 -2.62 -15.05
CA ILE A 74 -15.42 -2.89 -16.49
C ILE A 74 -14.67 -1.81 -17.24
N VAL A 75 -13.90 -2.23 -18.25
CA VAL A 75 -13.26 -1.37 -19.24
C VAL A 75 -13.87 -1.72 -20.59
N ILE A 76 -14.53 -0.75 -21.21
CA ILE A 76 -15.09 -0.88 -22.57
C ILE A 76 -14.18 -0.08 -23.49
N ALA A 77 -13.45 -0.76 -24.35
CA ALA A 77 -12.53 -0.11 -25.29
C ALA A 77 -13.26 0.18 -26.62
N PRO A 78 -13.47 1.47 -26.98
CA PRO A 78 -14.13 1.83 -28.22
C PRO A 78 -13.41 1.23 -29.44
N GLU A 79 -14.16 0.86 -30.45
CA GLU A 79 -13.62 0.37 -31.76
C GLU A 79 -12.67 -0.84 -31.62
N ARG A 80 -12.90 -1.67 -30.58
CA ARG A 80 -12.14 -2.90 -30.34
C ARG A 80 -13.05 -4.12 -30.43
N TRP A 81 -12.46 -5.23 -30.86
CA TRP A 81 -13.10 -6.54 -31.09
C TRP A 81 -12.89 -7.48 -29.90
N HIS A 82 -13.37 -8.72 -30.05
CA HIS A 82 -13.27 -9.76 -29.03
C HIS A 82 -11.82 -10.02 -28.58
N ALA A 83 -11.62 -10.09 -27.26
CA ALA A 83 -10.34 -10.38 -26.61
C ALA A 83 -9.18 -9.45 -27.03
N TYR A 84 -9.46 -8.23 -27.49
CA TYR A 84 -8.47 -7.27 -27.98
C TYR A 84 -7.28 -7.06 -27.03
N VAL A 85 -7.52 -7.12 -25.73
CA VAL A 85 -6.49 -6.90 -24.70
C VAL A 85 -5.39 -7.98 -24.72
N LEU A 86 -5.66 -9.16 -25.29
CA LEU A 86 -4.66 -10.24 -25.43
C LEU A 86 -3.68 -9.98 -26.58
N TYR A 87 -4.02 -9.10 -27.49
CA TYR A 87 -3.11 -8.68 -28.56
C TYR A 87 -2.20 -7.57 -28.02
N TYR A 88 -0.89 -7.81 -28.08
CA TYR A 88 0.11 -6.86 -27.58
C TYR A 88 0.30 -5.70 -28.57
N LEU A 89 -0.67 -4.78 -28.57
CA LEU A 89 -0.67 -3.59 -29.43
C LEU A 89 -0.26 -2.36 -28.60
N ASN A 90 0.44 -1.42 -29.22
CA ASN A 90 0.85 -0.17 -28.56
C ASN A 90 -0.34 0.61 -27.98
N GLU A 91 -1.48 0.55 -28.66
CA GLU A 91 -2.73 1.20 -28.28
C GLU A 91 -3.37 0.61 -27.03
N ASN A 92 -3.00 -0.62 -26.63
CA ASN A 92 -3.52 -1.31 -25.46
C ASN A 92 -2.61 -1.15 -24.22
N MET A 93 -1.53 -0.38 -24.29
CA MET A 93 -0.57 -0.25 -23.18
C MET A 93 -1.21 0.33 -21.92
N SER A 94 -2.15 1.26 -22.04
CA SER A 94 -2.91 1.80 -20.91
C SER A 94 -3.77 0.76 -20.19
N ASP A 95 -4.21 -0.28 -20.90
CA ASP A 95 -4.99 -1.38 -20.34
C ASP A 95 -4.10 -2.31 -19.52
N PHE A 96 -2.87 -2.57 -19.97
CA PHE A 96 -1.88 -3.30 -19.18
C PHE A 96 -1.51 -2.56 -17.89
N ASP A 97 -1.40 -1.23 -17.94
CA ASP A 97 -1.22 -0.41 -16.71
C ASP A 97 -2.42 -0.54 -15.78
N THR A 98 -3.63 -0.60 -16.33
CA THR A 98 -4.86 -0.78 -15.55
C THR A 98 -4.90 -2.15 -14.89
N ILE A 99 -4.51 -3.22 -15.63
CA ILE A 99 -4.35 -4.58 -15.08
C ILE A 99 -3.32 -4.58 -13.96
N GLY A 100 -2.14 -3.98 -14.18
CA GLY A 100 -1.07 -3.91 -13.19
C GLY A 100 -1.51 -3.21 -11.90
N ARG A 101 -2.19 -2.08 -12.01
CA ARG A 101 -2.76 -1.35 -10.86
C ARG A 101 -3.84 -2.15 -10.13
N PHE A 102 -4.72 -2.83 -10.87
CA PHE A 102 -5.76 -3.69 -10.30
C PHE A 102 -5.13 -4.86 -9.53
N MET A 103 -4.21 -5.58 -10.14
CA MET A 103 -3.51 -6.71 -9.51
C MET A 103 -2.76 -6.25 -8.25
N THR A 104 -2.01 -5.15 -8.32
CA THR A 104 -1.29 -4.59 -7.17
C THR A 104 -2.26 -4.27 -6.02
N ARG A 105 -3.42 -3.69 -6.32
CA ARG A 105 -4.42 -3.35 -5.32
C ARG A 105 -5.08 -4.58 -4.69
N VAL A 106 -5.41 -5.59 -5.49
CA VAL A 106 -6.15 -6.78 -5.05
C VAL A 106 -5.21 -7.78 -4.36
N LEU A 107 -4.02 -7.97 -4.91
CA LEU A 107 -3.03 -8.91 -4.39
C LEU A 107 -2.13 -8.31 -3.31
N SER A 108 -2.11 -6.98 -3.17
CA SER A 108 -1.42 -6.38 -2.03
C SER A 108 -2.06 -6.92 -0.75
N PRO A 109 -1.34 -7.70 0.05
CA PRO A 109 -1.88 -8.16 1.30
C PRO A 109 -2.30 -6.93 2.09
N VAL A 110 -3.50 -6.93 2.67
CA VAL A 110 -3.85 -5.98 3.73
C VAL A 110 -2.81 -6.23 4.82
N ARG A 111 -1.72 -5.45 4.79
CA ARG A 111 -0.63 -5.60 5.74
C ARG A 111 -1.21 -5.33 7.12
N LYS A 112 -1.51 -6.40 7.85
CA LYS A 112 -1.83 -6.27 9.28
C LYS A 112 -0.60 -5.66 9.92
N LEU A 113 -0.75 -4.45 10.45
CA LEU A 113 0.32 -3.77 11.18
C LEU A 113 0.75 -4.70 12.32
N ARG A 114 2.05 -4.95 12.40
CA ARG A 114 2.62 -5.74 13.49
C ARG A 114 2.44 -4.95 14.78
N TRP A 115 2.04 -5.63 15.82
CA TRP A 115 2.01 -5.07 17.15
C TRP A 115 2.92 -5.88 18.08
N MET A 116 3.54 -5.21 19.02
CA MET A 116 4.47 -5.79 19.96
C MET A 116 4.10 -5.37 21.38
N ARG A 117 4.21 -6.30 22.30
CA ARG A 117 4.09 -5.97 23.73
C ARG A 117 5.33 -5.19 24.17
N LEU A 118 5.12 -4.22 25.05
CA LEU A 118 6.21 -3.63 25.79
C LEU A 118 6.81 -4.70 26.73
N ASP A 119 8.12 -4.83 26.72
CA ASP A 119 8.82 -5.61 27.74
C ASP A 119 8.69 -4.95 29.13
N ASN A 120 9.19 -5.61 30.17
CA ASN A 120 9.03 -5.10 31.53
C ASN A 120 9.77 -3.79 31.78
N ALA A 121 10.91 -3.57 31.15
CA ALA A 121 11.64 -2.30 31.24
C ALA A 121 10.91 -1.20 30.47
N ALA A 122 10.44 -1.48 29.25
CA ALA A 122 9.73 -0.52 28.41
C ALA A 122 8.39 -0.04 29.03
N LYS A 123 7.73 -0.85 29.87
CA LYS A 123 6.48 -0.45 30.57
C LYS A 123 6.68 0.71 31.55
N ILE A 124 7.88 0.91 32.05
CA ILE A 124 8.20 1.99 32.99
C ILE A 124 8.00 3.35 32.31
N TYR A 125 8.37 3.50 31.04
CA TYR A 125 8.37 4.79 30.36
C TYR A 125 6.98 5.40 30.14
N PRO A 126 5.95 4.69 29.67
CA PRO A 126 4.59 5.22 29.64
C PRO A 126 4.01 5.49 31.03
N ALA A 127 4.40 4.70 32.06
CA ALA A 127 3.94 4.86 33.44
C ALA A 127 4.59 6.06 34.13
N ALA A 128 5.86 6.33 33.86
CA ALA A 128 6.63 7.47 34.43
C ALA A 128 6.33 8.81 33.71
N LYS A 129 5.35 8.86 32.86
CA LYS A 129 4.91 10.05 32.15
C LYS A 129 4.59 11.19 33.10
N ARG A 130 5.19 12.36 32.89
CA ARG A 130 4.86 13.62 33.60
C ARG A 130 4.43 14.68 32.59
N ARG A 131 3.74 15.74 33.06
CA ARG A 131 3.19 16.79 32.21
C ARG A 131 4.24 17.47 31.31
N ASN A 132 5.48 17.59 31.81
CA ASN A 132 6.57 18.31 31.13
C ASN A 132 7.77 17.40 30.80
N TRP A 133 7.63 16.08 30.84
CA TRP A 133 8.74 15.19 30.62
C TRP A 133 8.28 13.89 29.95
N THR A 134 8.87 13.63 28.79
CA THR A 134 8.79 12.37 28.07
C THR A 134 10.18 11.77 28.00
N ASN A 135 10.29 10.47 28.21
CA ASN A 135 11.55 9.74 28.23
C ASN A 135 12.10 9.59 26.79
N TYR A 136 12.65 10.67 26.25
CA TYR A 136 13.37 10.66 24.98
C TYR A 136 14.87 10.78 25.23
N PHE A 137 15.66 10.13 24.38
CA PHE A 137 17.09 10.38 24.28
C PHE A 137 17.43 10.73 22.83
N ARG A 138 18.55 11.41 22.64
CA ARG A 138 18.97 11.96 21.36
C ARG A 138 20.34 11.45 20.99
N LEU A 139 20.48 11.10 19.70
CA LEU A 139 21.75 10.87 19.03
C LEU A 139 21.83 11.77 17.79
N SER A 140 23.02 12.25 17.46
CA SER A 140 23.21 13.10 16.29
C SER A 140 24.52 12.80 15.58
N ALA A 141 24.52 13.07 14.27
CA ALA A 141 25.69 13.03 13.41
C ALA A 141 25.82 14.37 12.68
N THR A 142 27.03 14.90 12.62
CA THR A 142 27.34 16.13 11.85
C THR A 142 28.11 15.73 10.61
N LEU A 143 27.63 16.15 9.45
CA LEU A 143 28.23 15.94 8.16
C LEU A 143 29.17 17.11 7.79
N THR A 144 29.97 16.95 6.77
CA THR A 144 30.84 18.00 6.25
C THR A 144 30.10 19.05 5.43
N GLU A 145 28.90 18.69 4.92
CA GLU A 145 28.06 19.53 4.08
C GLU A 145 26.64 19.63 4.63
N ALA A 146 25.91 20.65 4.16
CA ALA A 146 24.49 20.79 4.49
C ALA A 146 23.68 19.58 4.03
N VAL A 147 22.70 19.22 4.86
CA VAL A 147 21.83 18.06 4.62
C VAL A 147 20.81 18.39 3.52
N ASP A 148 20.76 17.55 2.48
CA ASP A 148 19.67 17.58 1.51
C ASP A 148 18.46 16.84 2.08
N LEU A 149 17.36 17.58 2.29
CA LEU A 149 16.15 17.04 2.91
C LEU A 149 15.42 16.01 2.03
N ASN A 150 15.55 16.12 0.70
CA ASN A 150 14.90 15.16 -0.21
C ASN A 150 15.63 13.82 -0.18
N VAL A 151 16.96 13.87 -0.23
CA VAL A 151 17.81 12.67 -0.11
C VAL A 151 17.62 12.02 1.26
N LEU A 152 17.58 12.83 2.34
CA LEU A 152 17.36 12.29 3.68
C LEU A 152 15.99 11.63 3.84
N ARG A 153 14.95 12.18 3.21
CA ARG A 153 13.61 11.58 3.21
C ARG A 153 13.61 10.22 2.55
N ALA A 154 14.22 10.12 1.37
CA ALA A 154 14.34 8.86 0.66
C ALA A 154 15.16 7.82 1.46
N ALA A 155 16.28 8.24 2.06
CA ALA A 155 17.08 7.38 2.94
C ALA A 155 16.30 6.91 4.18
N MET A 156 15.46 7.77 4.75
CA MET A 156 14.62 7.44 5.89
C MET A 156 13.56 6.39 5.53
N ASP A 157 12.93 6.50 4.36
CA ASP A 157 11.95 5.51 3.88
C ASP A 157 12.57 4.11 3.71
N VAL A 158 13.84 4.03 3.35
CA VAL A 158 14.59 2.75 3.31
C VAL A 158 14.94 2.28 4.71
N THR A 159 15.43 3.19 5.56
CA THR A 159 15.89 2.86 6.91
C THR A 159 14.76 2.33 7.79
N VAL A 160 13.58 2.96 7.80
CA VAL A 160 12.46 2.51 8.65
C VAL A 160 12.01 1.08 8.33
N ARG A 161 12.16 0.63 7.09
CA ARG A 161 11.84 -0.76 6.71
C ARG A 161 12.81 -1.78 7.30
N ARG A 162 14.05 -1.37 7.58
CA ARG A 162 15.08 -2.22 8.21
C ARG A 162 14.92 -2.31 9.73
N PHE A 163 14.20 -1.35 10.34
CA PHE A 163 14.02 -1.26 11.79
C PHE A 163 12.54 -1.28 12.20
N PRO A 164 11.81 -2.36 11.92
CA PRO A 164 10.37 -2.44 12.22
C PRO A 164 10.07 -2.40 13.72
N SER A 165 11.05 -2.66 14.60
CA SER A 165 10.92 -2.53 16.06
C SER A 165 11.04 -1.09 16.57
N ILE A 166 11.68 -0.20 15.79
CA ILE A 166 11.84 1.23 16.10
C ILE A 166 10.78 2.05 15.36
N ALA A 167 10.44 1.64 14.13
CA ALA A 167 9.42 2.28 13.30
C ALA A 167 8.01 1.95 13.79
N VAL A 168 7.70 2.41 14.99
CA VAL A 168 6.46 2.10 15.71
C VAL A 168 5.83 3.35 16.34
N ARG A 169 4.59 3.20 16.75
CA ARG A 169 3.85 4.17 17.56
C ARG A 169 3.29 3.52 18.82
N LEU A 170 3.14 4.30 19.88
CA LEU A 170 2.57 3.80 21.11
C LEU A 170 1.03 3.82 21.04
N ARG A 171 0.42 2.70 21.34
CA ARG A 171 -1.04 2.57 21.43
C ARG A 171 -1.46 2.19 22.83
N ARG A 172 -2.65 2.62 23.20
CA ARG A 172 -3.28 2.25 24.47
C ARG A 172 -4.32 1.17 24.22
N GLY A 173 -4.12 0.00 24.81
CA GLY A 173 -5.15 -1.04 24.91
C GLY A 173 -6.06 -0.79 26.12
N VAL A 174 -6.93 -1.75 26.43
CA VAL A 174 -7.87 -1.65 27.56
C VAL A 174 -7.11 -1.61 28.88
N PHE A 175 -6.08 -2.46 29.06
CA PHE A 175 -5.34 -2.61 30.31
C PHE A 175 -3.85 -2.23 30.23
N TRP A 176 -3.28 -2.14 29.01
CA TRP A 176 -1.85 -1.89 28.80
C TRP A 176 -1.56 -1.11 27.54
N TYR A 177 -0.34 -0.59 27.45
CA TYR A 177 0.21 0.00 26.23
C TYR A 177 0.86 -1.10 25.38
N TYR A 178 0.86 -0.89 24.05
CA TYR A 178 1.55 -1.73 23.07
C TYR A 178 2.15 -0.86 21.96
N LEU A 179 3.13 -1.41 21.26
CA LEU A 179 3.75 -0.77 20.10
C LEU A 179 3.11 -1.32 18.83
N GLU A 180 2.77 -0.43 17.92
CA GLU A 180 2.19 -0.76 16.62
C GLU A 180 3.06 -0.18 15.52
N GLU A 181 3.40 -1.00 14.51
CA GLU A 181 4.22 -0.58 13.37
C GLU A 181 3.58 0.63 12.63
N ILE A 182 4.41 1.58 12.19
CA ILE A 182 3.98 2.68 11.34
C ILE A 182 4.17 2.33 9.86
N THR A 183 3.29 2.84 8.99
CA THR A 183 3.31 2.58 7.54
C THR A 183 4.12 3.61 6.77
N LYS A 184 4.37 4.77 7.36
CA LYS A 184 5.11 5.89 6.75
C LYS A 184 6.14 6.39 7.72
N ALA A 185 7.31 6.76 7.22
CA ALA A 185 8.32 7.46 7.99
C ALA A 185 7.77 8.80 8.52
N PRO A 186 8.19 9.26 9.72
CA PRO A 186 7.79 10.55 10.25
C PRO A 186 8.32 11.70 9.37
N ALA A 187 7.72 12.87 9.50
CA ALA A 187 8.26 14.08 8.87
C ALA A 187 9.64 14.42 9.45
N ILE A 188 10.49 14.98 8.60
CA ILE A 188 11.76 15.57 9.05
C ILE A 188 11.44 16.96 9.56
N GLU A 189 11.84 17.25 10.79
CA GLU A 189 11.59 18.53 11.48
C GLU A 189 12.86 19.39 11.48
N GLU A 190 12.67 20.69 11.61
CA GLU A 190 13.79 21.60 11.86
C GLU A 190 14.24 21.45 13.33
N ASP A 191 15.55 21.31 13.53
CA ASP A 191 16.16 21.23 14.85
C ASP A 191 16.27 22.62 15.44
N LYS A 192 15.33 22.97 16.30
CA LYS A 192 15.28 24.26 16.99
C LYS A 192 16.30 24.32 18.14
N SER A 193 16.37 25.46 18.82
CA SER A 193 17.45 25.89 19.72
C SER A 193 17.81 24.96 20.90
N TYR A 194 16.92 24.04 21.30
CA TYR A 194 17.18 23.14 22.43
C TYR A 194 17.01 21.67 22.05
N PRO A 195 17.99 20.80 22.35
CA PRO A 195 17.79 19.36 22.22
C PRO A 195 16.76 18.86 23.23
N LEU A 196 16.04 17.80 22.87
CA LEU A 196 15.05 17.15 23.74
C LEU A 196 13.93 18.08 24.22
N VAL A 197 13.51 19.02 23.37
CA VAL A 197 12.29 19.80 23.64
C VAL A 197 11.14 18.82 23.93
N HIS A 198 10.34 19.17 24.94
CA HIS A 198 9.23 18.33 25.36
C HIS A 198 8.39 17.84 24.18
N VAL A 199 8.30 16.52 24.03
CA VAL A 199 7.48 15.86 23.04
C VAL A 199 6.13 15.54 23.69
N PRO A 200 5.02 16.10 23.20
CA PRO A 200 3.70 15.73 23.69
C PRO A 200 3.46 14.23 23.55
N PHE A 201 2.85 13.62 24.56
CA PHE A 201 2.61 12.16 24.52
C PHE A 201 1.72 11.73 23.35
N ASP A 202 0.92 12.64 22.83
CA ASP A 202 0.11 12.39 21.64
C ASP A 202 0.96 12.26 20.36
N ASP A 203 2.16 12.84 20.33
CA ASP A 203 3.09 12.64 19.20
C ASP A 203 3.77 11.28 19.27
N VAL A 204 4.04 10.75 20.48
CA VAL A 204 4.48 9.34 20.66
C VAL A 204 3.44 8.36 20.12
N ARG A 205 2.16 8.74 20.14
CA ARG A 205 1.07 7.97 19.56
C ARG A 205 1.03 8.02 18.03
N LYS A 206 1.74 8.95 17.42
CA LYS A 206 1.91 9.04 15.96
C LYS A 206 3.17 8.31 15.52
N CYS A 207 4.29 8.59 16.20
CA CYS A 207 5.58 7.94 15.98
C CYS A 207 6.42 8.01 17.25
N ALA A 208 7.11 6.92 17.59
CA ALA A 208 7.93 6.82 18.78
C ALA A 208 9.38 7.34 18.59
N PHE A 209 9.70 7.89 17.44
CA PHE A 209 10.95 8.61 17.19
C PHE A 209 10.68 9.80 16.27
N ARG A 210 11.60 10.75 16.22
CA ARG A 210 11.60 11.87 15.27
C ARG A 210 12.98 12.15 14.72
N VAL A 211 13.04 12.70 13.52
CA VAL A 211 14.28 13.08 12.84
C VAL A 211 14.29 14.58 12.65
N LEU A 212 15.38 15.21 13.09
CA LEU A 212 15.56 16.65 13.07
C LEU A 212 16.82 17.01 12.30
N VAL A 213 16.80 18.16 11.63
CA VAL A 213 17.94 18.65 10.84
C VAL A 213 18.22 20.11 11.17
N TYR A 214 19.50 20.43 11.31
CA TYR A 214 19.99 21.81 11.37
C TYR A 214 21.32 21.92 10.61
N GLY A 215 21.32 22.63 9.49
CA GLY A 215 22.48 22.77 8.64
C GLY A 215 23.04 21.42 8.18
N SER A 216 24.21 21.04 8.68
CA SER A 216 24.88 19.76 8.40
C SER A 216 24.59 18.66 9.42
N ARG A 217 23.80 18.93 10.46
CA ARG A 217 23.53 17.98 11.53
C ARG A 217 22.21 17.25 11.32
N ILE A 218 22.27 15.92 11.39
CA ILE A 218 21.12 15.03 11.47
C ILE A 218 21.02 14.55 12.93
N ALA A 219 19.87 14.75 13.56
CA ALA A 219 19.57 14.24 14.89
C ALA A 219 18.37 13.32 14.87
N VAL A 220 18.42 12.27 15.69
CA VAL A 220 17.29 11.36 15.91
C VAL A 220 17.00 11.31 17.39
N GLU A 221 15.75 11.51 17.75
CA GLU A 221 15.27 11.39 19.11
C GLU A 221 14.31 10.22 19.22
N PHE A 222 14.56 9.36 20.20
CA PHE A 222 13.82 8.12 20.38
C PHE A 222 13.08 8.13 21.71
N PHE A 223 11.82 7.72 21.71
CA PHE A 223 11.14 7.35 22.93
C PHE A 223 11.79 6.10 23.52
N HIS A 224 12.27 6.18 24.74
CA HIS A 224 13.17 5.17 25.32
C HIS A 224 12.55 3.76 25.46
N ALA A 225 11.22 3.65 25.33
CA ALA A 225 10.53 2.35 25.30
C ALA A 225 10.75 1.54 24.02
N VAL A 226 11.30 2.13 22.94
CA VAL A 226 11.45 1.44 21.64
C VAL A 226 12.86 0.97 21.36
N THR A 227 13.86 1.62 21.98
CA THR A 227 15.27 1.26 21.82
C THR A 227 16.13 1.87 22.93
N ASP A 228 17.29 1.28 23.14
CA ASP A 228 18.37 1.82 23.97
C ASP A 228 19.37 2.64 23.13
N GLY A 229 20.43 3.13 23.79
CA GLY A 229 21.48 3.91 23.13
C GLY A 229 22.18 3.14 22.02
N THR A 230 22.39 1.84 22.17
CA THR A 230 23.06 0.99 21.17
C THR A 230 22.19 0.80 19.95
N GLY A 231 20.92 0.44 20.13
CA GLY A 231 19.96 0.28 19.02
C GLY A 231 19.71 1.60 18.29
N GLY A 232 19.59 2.70 19.03
CA GLY A 232 19.47 4.04 18.45
C GLY A 232 20.71 4.45 17.63
N LEU A 233 21.91 4.11 18.10
CA LEU A 233 23.15 4.39 17.38
C LEU A 233 23.24 3.58 16.07
N ILE A 234 22.84 2.32 16.07
CA ILE A 234 22.78 1.49 14.87
C ILE A 234 21.79 2.09 13.87
N PHE A 235 20.61 2.52 14.34
CA PHE A 235 19.63 3.21 13.49
C PHE A 235 20.22 4.47 12.87
N LEU A 236 20.81 5.37 13.65
CA LEU A 236 21.41 6.61 13.16
C LEU A 236 22.53 6.35 12.14
N LYS A 237 23.44 5.42 12.42
CA LYS A 237 24.50 5.04 11.49
C LYS A 237 23.95 4.50 10.18
N THR A 238 22.89 3.69 10.24
CA THR A 238 22.24 3.14 9.03
C THR A 238 21.59 4.26 8.21
N LEU A 239 20.88 5.19 8.87
CA LEU A 239 20.27 6.34 8.21
C LEU A 239 21.31 7.22 7.51
N VAL A 240 22.41 7.53 8.18
CA VAL A 240 23.50 8.35 7.61
C VAL A 240 24.19 7.61 6.46
N ALA A 241 24.47 6.32 6.61
CA ALA A 241 25.05 5.52 5.54
C ALA A 241 24.15 5.47 4.30
N GLU A 242 22.86 5.24 4.49
CA GLU A 242 21.89 5.22 3.40
C GLU A 242 21.78 6.61 2.72
N TYR A 243 21.79 7.69 3.52
CA TYR A 243 21.80 9.05 3.01
C TYR A 243 23.04 9.33 2.14
N LEU A 244 24.23 8.97 2.62
CA LEU A 244 25.47 9.16 1.86
C LEU A 244 25.49 8.31 0.58
N CYS A 245 25.02 7.07 0.66
CA CYS A 245 24.90 6.21 -0.52
C CYS A 245 23.98 6.79 -1.59
N GLN A 246 22.87 7.43 -1.19
CA GLN A 246 21.94 8.04 -2.15
C GLN A 246 22.39 9.41 -2.65
N LYS A 247 23.16 10.15 -1.84
CA LYS A 247 23.67 11.48 -2.22
C LYS A 247 24.82 11.40 -3.23
N TYR A 248 25.67 10.36 -3.12
CA TYR A 248 26.90 10.25 -3.91
C TYR A 248 26.88 9.07 -4.92
N LYS A 249 25.69 8.55 -5.23
CA LYS A 249 25.47 7.72 -6.40
C LYS A 249 25.36 8.56 -7.65
#